data_a96e95dad8de1d8900eb738b4f5fec0b
#
_entry.id   a96e95dad8de1d8900eb738b4f5fec0b
#
_cell.length_a   1.000
_cell.length_b   1.000
_cell.length_c   1.000
_cell.angle_alpha   90.00
_cell.angle_beta   90.00
_cell.angle_gamma   90.00
#
_symmetry.space_group_name_H-M   'P 1'
#
loop_
_entity.id
_entity.type
_entity.pdbx_description
1 polymer ?
#
loop_
_entity_poly.entity_id
_entity_poly.type
_entity_poly.pdbx_seq_one_letter_code
_entity_poly.pdbx_strand_id
1 'polypeptide(L)'
;MADPLMSQSPTGVQPSFPATGQAPGPKVDFLDYWKTGTRELRTFRGHSQGVWTVAYAPDGLTLASAGVDRLVRIWDIETGRLLRSLRGHTRDIRAAVFTPDGQTLVTGSEDRTIRLWNPKTGEPTKLLFSRYDHNVCSLSLSPDGLMLARGSHNKDIKIWEVTTGTELMTLLGKDQFDHHWSPCVAFSPDGTHLASGSDIGKIKVWEVLPSGEEKVLHNGHWQDDPDEDSTEARGFFVEDDGGFQKPMDYWIGTMTFTPDGKTLVTGSRDCTIKFFEMPHVTEIRTLKGHGGWVRALAVSPDGKVLVSGGDDQTIKWWDIATGRSFRTLKGHAGYVRGLAFSPDGRRLASASWDRTIKLWEGGEESPE
;
A
#
# COMPACT_ATOMS: atom_id res chain seq x y z
N MET A 1 49.35 -31.68 28.57
CA MET A 1 48.68 -32.31 27.44
C MET A 1 47.34 -31.59 27.34
N ALA A 2 47.25 -30.66 26.45
CA ALA A 2 46.07 -29.82 26.25
C ALA A 2 45.54 -30.14 24.84
N ASP A 3 44.27 -30.46 24.80
CA ASP A 3 43.53 -30.71 23.54
C ASP A 3 42.80 -29.44 23.13
N PRO A 4 42.94 -28.92 21.90
CA PRO A 4 42.21 -27.77 21.44
C PRO A 4 40.96 -28.18 20.68
N LEU A 5 39.78 -27.92 21.24
CA LEU A 5 38.53 -27.99 20.52
C LEU A 5 38.36 -26.73 19.64
N MET A 6 38.47 -26.96 18.37
CA MET A 6 38.14 -25.96 17.30
C MET A 6 36.66 -25.67 17.30
N SER A 7 36.33 -24.40 17.41
CA SER A 7 35.01 -23.85 17.14
C SER A 7 34.72 -23.83 15.62
N GLN A 8 33.77 -24.65 15.19
CA GLN A 8 33.20 -24.56 13.84
C GLN A 8 32.04 -23.53 13.87
N SER A 9 32.19 -22.47 13.12
CA SER A 9 31.11 -21.52 12.81
C SER A 9 30.06 -22.22 11.91
N PRO A 10 28.76 -22.05 12.16
CA PRO A 10 27.77 -22.55 11.23
C PRO A 10 27.78 -21.70 9.95
N THR A 11 28.05 -22.34 8.85
CA THR A 11 27.92 -21.80 7.50
C THR A 11 26.47 -21.40 7.26
N GLY A 12 26.24 -20.11 7.03
CA GLY A 12 24.93 -19.58 6.67
C GLY A 12 24.43 -20.18 5.36
N VAL A 13 23.38 -20.97 5.47
CA VAL A 13 22.57 -21.39 4.32
C VAL A 13 21.65 -20.23 4.00
N GLN A 14 21.94 -19.52 2.93
CA GLN A 14 20.97 -18.59 2.33
C GLN A 14 19.76 -19.40 1.85
N PRO A 15 18.51 -18.97 2.15
CA PRO A 15 17.34 -19.62 1.58
C PRO A 15 17.32 -19.37 0.07
N SER A 16 17.57 -20.42 -0.71
CA SER A 16 17.35 -20.41 -2.15
C SER A 16 15.84 -20.47 -2.40
N PHE A 17 15.28 -19.40 -2.95
CA PHE A 17 13.94 -19.42 -3.52
C PHE A 17 13.89 -20.45 -4.66
N PRO A 18 12.83 -21.28 -4.77
CA PRO A 18 12.69 -22.16 -5.91
C PRO A 18 12.50 -21.30 -7.17
N ALA A 19 13.49 -21.29 -8.05
CA ALA A 19 13.36 -20.78 -9.39
C ALA A 19 12.31 -21.64 -10.11
N THR A 20 11.12 -21.07 -10.34
CA THR A 20 10.20 -21.63 -11.34
C THR A 20 10.92 -21.54 -12.68
N GLY A 21 11.32 -22.71 -13.21
CA GLY A 21 12.14 -22.84 -14.40
C GLY A 21 11.41 -22.50 -15.70
N GLN A 22 11.06 -21.25 -15.88
CA GLN A 22 10.84 -20.65 -17.20
C GLN A 22 12.00 -19.71 -17.47
N ALA A 23 12.69 -19.93 -18.60
CA ALA A 23 13.69 -18.99 -19.10
C ALA A 23 13.08 -17.58 -19.09
N PRO A 24 13.81 -16.55 -18.64
CA PRO A 24 13.28 -15.20 -18.65
C PRO A 24 12.96 -14.84 -20.10
N GLY A 25 11.66 -14.70 -20.41
CA GLY A 25 11.20 -14.10 -21.65
C GLY A 25 11.82 -12.69 -21.81
N PRO A 26 11.78 -12.09 -23.00
CA PRO A 26 12.35 -10.78 -23.21
C PRO A 26 11.85 -9.84 -22.11
N LYS A 27 12.78 -9.13 -21.45
CA LYS A 27 12.44 -8.16 -20.40
C LYS A 27 11.52 -7.12 -21.01
N VAL A 28 10.24 -7.17 -20.67
CA VAL A 28 9.25 -6.19 -21.11
C VAL A 28 9.62 -4.87 -20.46
N ASP A 29 9.81 -3.83 -21.25
CA ASP A 29 9.88 -2.47 -20.74
C ASP A 29 8.44 -2.01 -20.46
N PHE A 30 8.04 -2.00 -19.18
CA PHE A 30 6.66 -1.65 -18.81
C PHE A 30 6.34 -0.20 -19.14
N LEU A 31 7.32 0.69 -19.20
CA LEU A 31 7.08 2.07 -19.62
C LEU A 31 6.60 2.14 -21.08
N ASP A 32 7.31 1.46 -21.98
CA ASP A 32 6.91 1.39 -23.39
C ASP A 32 5.61 0.59 -23.55
N TYR A 33 5.48 -0.54 -22.86
CA TYR A 33 4.27 -1.37 -22.87
C TYR A 33 3.02 -0.58 -22.50
N TRP A 34 3.07 0.23 -21.43
CA TRP A 34 1.94 1.03 -21.00
C TRP A 34 1.75 2.32 -21.79
N LYS A 35 2.79 2.80 -22.50
CA LYS A 35 2.69 3.95 -23.43
C LYS A 35 1.99 3.59 -24.74
N THR A 36 2.16 2.38 -25.25
CA THR A 36 1.59 1.96 -26.56
C THR A 36 0.07 1.92 -26.56
N GLY A 37 -0.54 1.48 -25.46
CA GLY A 37 -1.99 1.43 -25.32
C GLY A 37 -2.43 1.08 -23.90
N THR A 38 -3.70 1.28 -23.58
CA THR A 38 -4.33 0.77 -22.37
C THR A 38 -5.81 0.60 -22.61
N ARG A 39 -6.30 -0.62 -22.44
CA ARG A 39 -7.71 -0.96 -22.61
C ARG A 39 -8.30 -1.54 -21.33
N GLU A 40 -9.60 -1.33 -21.14
CA GLU A 40 -10.36 -2.04 -20.13
C GLU A 40 -10.63 -3.47 -20.64
N LEU A 41 -10.07 -4.46 -19.92
CA LEU A 41 -10.35 -5.86 -20.22
C LEU A 41 -11.67 -6.32 -19.64
N ARG A 42 -11.97 -5.85 -18.42
CA ARG A 42 -13.09 -6.38 -17.64
C ARG A 42 -13.53 -5.45 -16.54
N THR A 43 -14.82 -5.45 -16.29
CA THR A 43 -15.41 -4.88 -15.06
C THR A 43 -15.99 -6.00 -14.20
N PHE A 44 -15.51 -6.16 -12.96
CA PHE A 44 -16.10 -7.06 -11.96
C PHE A 44 -17.20 -6.32 -11.21
N ARG A 45 -18.38 -6.93 -11.18
CA ARG A 45 -19.57 -6.40 -10.51
C ARG A 45 -20.05 -7.38 -9.45
N GLY A 46 -20.51 -6.87 -8.31
CA GLY A 46 -21.03 -7.73 -7.24
C GLY A 46 -20.93 -7.10 -5.85
N HIS A 47 -20.04 -6.14 -5.63
CA HIS A 47 -20.08 -5.33 -4.41
C HIS A 47 -21.35 -4.47 -4.38
N SER A 48 -22.04 -4.46 -3.23
CA SER A 48 -23.26 -3.66 -3.06
C SER A 48 -22.96 -2.20 -2.69
N GLN A 49 -21.73 -1.93 -2.27
CA GLN A 49 -21.26 -0.60 -1.87
C GLN A 49 -19.82 -0.37 -2.37
N GLY A 50 -19.24 0.80 -2.08
CA GLY A 50 -17.91 1.20 -2.54
C GLY A 50 -16.81 0.19 -2.20
N VAL A 51 -15.88 0.00 -3.12
CA VAL A 51 -14.71 -0.88 -2.96
C VAL A 51 -13.52 -0.04 -2.54
N TRP A 52 -12.90 -0.41 -1.40
CA TRP A 52 -11.75 0.30 -0.85
C TRP A 52 -10.42 -0.22 -1.37
N THR A 53 -10.32 -1.52 -1.53
CA THR A 53 -9.03 -2.17 -1.77
C THR A 53 -9.15 -3.29 -2.80
N VAL A 54 -8.06 -3.52 -3.49
CA VAL A 54 -7.87 -4.62 -4.42
C VAL A 54 -6.45 -5.14 -4.29
N ALA A 55 -6.27 -6.45 -4.35
CA ALA A 55 -4.96 -7.10 -4.27
C ALA A 55 -4.91 -8.29 -5.22
N TYR A 56 -3.82 -8.43 -5.97
CA TYR A 56 -3.53 -9.64 -6.73
C TYR A 56 -2.98 -10.72 -5.82
N ALA A 57 -3.39 -11.96 -6.06
CA ALA A 57 -2.64 -13.10 -5.55
C ALA A 57 -1.30 -13.21 -6.28
N PRO A 58 -0.24 -13.71 -5.62
CA PRO A 58 1.09 -13.81 -6.22
C PRO A 58 1.17 -14.69 -7.47
N ASP A 59 0.20 -15.61 -7.66
CA ASP A 59 0.09 -16.44 -8.85
C ASP A 59 -0.44 -15.68 -10.08
N GLY A 60 -0.94 -14.46 -9.89
CA GLY A 60 -1.53 -13.64 -10.94
C GLY A 60 -2.88 -14.14 -11.48
N LEU A 61 -3.46 -15.21 -10.91
CA LEU A 61 -4.68 -15.85 -11.40
C LEU A 61 -5.93 -15.36 -10.69
N THR A 62 -5.78 -14.91 -9.46
CA THR A 62 -6.90 -14.45 -8.62
C THR A 62 -6.69 -13.03 -8.11
N LEU A 63 -7.82 -12.37 -7.84
CA LEU A 63 -7.89 -11.02 -7.32
C LEU A 63 -8.77 -11.00 -6.09
N ALA A 64 -8.32 -10.38 -5.01
CA ALA A 64 -9.15 -10.08 -3.86
C ALA A 64 -9.62 -8.62 -3.91
N SER A 65 -10.87 -8.36 -3.54
CA SER A 65 -11.43 -7.02 -3.36
C SER A 65 -12.25 -6.94 -2.10
N ALA A 66 -12.27 -5.77 -1.45
CA ALA A 66 -13.05 -5.56 -0.24
C ALA A 66 -13.46 -4.09 -0.07
N GLY A 67 -14.49 -3.84 0.69
CA GLY A 67 -15.01 -2.49 0.85
C GLY A 67 -16.07 -2.29 1.92
N VAL A 68 -16.93 -1.32 1.67
CA VAL A 68 -17.99 -0.84 2.58
C VAL A 68 -19.08 -1.89 2.83
N ASP A 69 -19.27 -2.82 1.89
CA ASP A 69 -20.25 -3.90 2.07
C ASP A 69 -19.78 -5.01 3.03
N ARG A 70 -18.60 -4.86 3.66
CA ARG A 70 -18.01 -5.74 4.68
C ARG A 70 -17.69 -7.15 4.17
N LEU A 71 -17.63 -7.32 2.87
CA LEU A 71 -17.31 -8.59 2.22
C LEU A 71 -15.94 -8.52 1.56
N VAL A 72 -15.18 -9.60 1.70
CA VAL A 72 -14.05 -9.85 0.83
C VAL A 72 -14.53 -10.75 -0.30
N ARG A 73 -14.21 -10.39 -1.53
CA ARG A 73 -14.51 -11.20 -2.71
C ARG A 73 -13.24 -11.64 -3.39
N ILE A 74 -13.19 -12.90 -3.77
CA ILE A 74 -12.11 -13.49 -4.54
C ILE A 74 -12.64 -13.79 -5.93
N TRP A 75 -11.97 -13.28 -6.95
CA TRP A 75 -12.34 -13.35 -8.34
C TRP A 75 -11.32 -14.13 -9.15
N ASP A 76 -11.77 -14.88 -10.11
CA ASP A 76 -10.94 -15.42 -11.17
C ASP A 76 -10.73 -14.34 -12.24
N ILE A 77 -9.46 -14.07 -12.54
CA ILE A 77 -9.10 -12.96 -13.44
C ILE A 77 -9.48 -13.28 -14.89
N GLU A 78 -9.24 -14.52 -15.29
CA GLU A 78 -9.44 -14.94 -16.69
C GLU A 78 -10.93 -15.01 -17.05
N THR A 79 -11.74 -15.58 -16.18
CA THR A 79 -13.19 -15.74 -16.44
C THR A 79 -14.03 -14.58 -15.91
N GLY A 80 -13.51 -13.80 -14.97
CA GLY A 80 -14.25 -12.75 -14.27
C GLY A 80 -15.26 -13.26 -13.24
N ARG A 81 -15.25 -14.56 -12.95
CA ARG A 81 -16.20 -15.19 -12.04
C ARG A 81 -15.84 -14.92 -10.58
N LEU A 82 -16.86 -14.71 -9.78
CA LEU A 82 -16.72 -14.69 -8.32
C LEU A 82 -16.48 -16.12 -7.82
N LEU A 83 -15.30 -16.37 -7.28
CA LEU A 83 -14.93 -17.66 -6.70
C LEU A 83 -15.42 -17.79 -5.27
N ARG A 84 -15.29 -16.73 -4.46
CA ARG A 84 -15.60 -16.74 -3.02
C ARG A 84 -16.11 -15.39 -2.54
N SER A 85 -16.97 -15.44 -1.50
CA SER A 85 -17.33 -14.27 -0.70
C SER A 85 -17.07 -14.61 0.78
N LEU A 86 -16.07 -13.94 1.38
CA LEU A 86 -15.67 -14.19 2.76
C LEU A 86 -16.46 -13.25 3.66
N ARG A 87 -17.06 -13.80 4.70
CA ARG A 87 -17.88 -13.07 5.68
C ARG A 87 -17.27 -13.17 7.06
N GLY A 88 -17.31 -12.07 7.81
CA GLY A 88 -16.80 -12.06 9.18
C GLY A 88 -16.54 -10.66 9.71
N HIS A 89 -16.05 -9.74 8.88
CA HIS A 89 -15.93 -8.34 9.29
C HIS A 89 -17.30 -7.70 9.49
N THR A 90 -17.40 -6.84 10.53
CA THR A 90 -18.66 -6.18 10.92
C THR A 90 -18.75 -4.72 10.50
N ARG A 91 -17.65 -4.16 9.97
CA ARG A 91 -17.56 -2.81 9.41
C ARG A 91 -16.75 -2.83 8.09
N ASP A 92 -16.52 -1.65 7.53
CA ASP A 92 -15.79 -1.44 6.29
C ASP A 92 -14.42 -2.11 6.31
N ILE A 93 -14.07 -2.78 5.23
CA ILE A 93 -12.75 -3.38 5.04
C ILE A 93 -11.90 -2.41 4.22
N ARG A 94 -10.84 -1.89 4.85
CA ARG A 94 -10.01 -0.83 4.30
C ARG A 94 -8.79 -1.35 3.54
N ALA A 95 -8.27 -2.51 3.94
CA ALA A 95 -7.05 -3.07 3.39
C ALA A 95 -7.17 -4.58 3.18
N ALA A 96 -6.51 -5.08 2.14
CA ALA A 96 -6.36 -6.49 1.84
C ALA A 96 -4.99 -6.71 1.19
N VAL A 97 -4.24 -7.71 1.66
CA VAL A 97 -2.94 -8.09 1.11
C VAL A 97 -2.81 -9.61 1.14
N PHE A 98 -2.17 -10.18 0.11
CA PHE A 98 -1.79 -11.60 0.12
C PHE A 98 -0.39 -11.76 0.69
N THR A 99 -0.15 -12.85 1.41
CA THR A 99 1.22 -13.28 1.73
C THR A 99 1.97 -13.65 0.43
N PRO A 100 3.30 -13.49 0.38
CA PRO A 100 4.09 -13.76 -0.83
C PRO A 100 3.94 -15.18 -1.37
N ASP A 101 3.63 -16.15 -0.51
CA ASP A 101 3.36 -17.55 -0.89
C ASP A 101 1.92 -17.78 -1.40
N GLY A 102 1.06 -16.75 -1.32
CA GLY A 102 -0.35 -16.81 -1.73
C GLY A 102 -1.24 -17.71 -0.87
N GLN A 103 -0.74 -18.24 0.25
CA GLN A 103 -1.51 -19.16 1.08
C GLN A 103 -2.45 -18.44 2.06
N THR A 104 -2.17 -17.17 2.35
CA THR A 104 -2.97 -16.38 3.27
C THR A 104 -3.37 -15.04 2.64
N LEU A 105 -4.64 -14.69 2.77
CA LEU A 105 -5.13 -13.35 2.53
C LEU A 105 -5.34 -12.68 3.88
N VAL A 106 -4.78 -11.48 4.06
CA VAL A 106 -4.91 -10.68 5.28
C VAL A 106 -5.80 -9.49 4.98
N THR A 107 -6.78 -9.23 5.84
CA THR A 107 -7.71 -8.09 5.70
C THR A 107 -7.81 -7.29 6.97
N GLY A 108 -7.86 -5.97 6.83
CA GLY A 108 -8.00 -5.01 7.93
C GLY A 108 -9.27 -4.20 7.81
N SER A 109 -9.96 -3.98 8.94
CA SER A 109 -11.28 -3.37 8.97
C SER A 109 -11.44 -2.28 10.04
N GLU A 110 -12.41 -1.42 9.81
CA GLU A 110 -12.91 -0.47 10.80
C GLU A 110 -13.56 -1.15 12.02
N ASP A 111 -13.83 -2.46 11.95
CA ASP A 111 -14.26 -3.23 13.12
C ASP A 111 -13.12 -3.49 14.12
N ARG A 112 -11.94 -2.90 13.86
CA ARG A 112 -10.72 -2.95 14.69
C ARG A 112 -10.04 -4.32 14.68
N THR A 113 -10.39 -5.16 13.72
CA THR A 113 -9.80 -6.50 13.60
C THR A 113 -9.00 -6.64 12.31
N ILE A 114 -8.01 -7.51 12.39
CA ILE A 114 -7.31 -8.06 11.24
C ILE A 114 -7.67 -9.53 11.16
N ARG A 115 -8.09 -9.99 9.99
CA ARG A 115 -8.46 -11.39 9.74
C ARG A 115 -7.55 -12.00 8.71
N LEU A 116 -7.12 -13.21 8.99
CA LEU A 116 -6.37 -14.05 8.09
C LEU A 116 -7.30 -15.12 7.54
N TRP A 117 -7.23 -15.34 6.23
CA TRP A 117 -8.11 -16.26 5.51
C TRP A 117 -7.29 -17.19 4.65
N ASN A 118 -7.73 -18.44 4.52
CA ASN A 118 -7.28 -19.29 3.42
C ASN A 118 -8.04 -18.88 2.14
N PRO A 119 -7.39 -18.33 1.12
CA PRO A 119 -8.10 -17.83 -0.06
C PRO A 119 -8.72 -18.95 -0.91
N LYS A 120 -8.19 -20.18 -0.82
CA LYS A 120 -8.67 -21.33 -1.58
C LYS A 120 -9.94 -21.94 -0.98
N THR A 121 -10.04 -22.01 0.35
CA THR A 121 -11.23 -22.54 1.02
C THR A 121 -12.22 -21.46 1.40
N GLY A 122 -11.75 -20.24 1.64
CA GLY A 122 -12.54 -19.13 2.16
C GLY A 122 -12.69 -19.11 3.68
N GLU A 123 -12.07 -20.07 4.37
CA GLU A 123 -12.15 -20.19 5.81
C GLU A 123 -11.26 -19.17 6.52
N PRO A 124 -11.73 -18.57 7.61
CA PRO A 124 -10.88 -17.75 8.47
C PRO A 124 -9.89 -18.66 9.21
N THR A 125 -8.62 -18.31 9.16
CA THR A 125 -7.55 -19.07 9.82
C THR A 125 -7.16 -18.43 11.15
N LYS A 126 -7.21 -17.10 11.22
CA LYS A 126 -6.81 -16.36 12.42
C LYS A 126 -7.52 -15.01 12.53
N LEU A 127 -7.68 -14.56 13.76
CA LEU A 127 -8.19 -13.24 14.11
C LEU A 127 -7.14 -12.53 14.98
N LEU A 128 -6.65 -11.37 14.53
CA LEU A 128 -5.75 -10.54 15.30
C LEU A 128 -6.51 -9.31 15.80
N PHE A 129 -6.38 -9.04 17.07
CA PHE A 129 -6.91 -7.82 17.69
C PHE A 129 -6.04 -7.46 18.89
N SER A 130 -6.02 -6.18 19.24
CA SER A 130 -5.40 -5.69 20.45
C SER A 130 -6.46 -5.04 21.35
N ARG A 131 -6.22 -5.06 22.65
CA ARG A 131 -7.20 -4.64 23.67
C ARG A 131 -7.66 -3.18 23.56
N TYR A 132 -6.87 -2.34 22.85
CA TYR A 132 -7.10 -0.90 22.69
C TYR A 132 -7.13 -0.51 21.20
N ASP A 133 -7.62 -1.39 20.33
CA ASP A 133 -7.50 -1.21 18.89
C ASP A 133 -8.42 -0.11 18.35
N HIS A 134 -7.85 0.60 17.40
CA HIS A 134 -8.51 1.57 16.55
C HIS A 134 -8.76 0.97 15.15
N ASN A 135 -9.54 1.67 14.35
CA ASN A 135 -9.84 1.28 12.98
C ASN A 135 -8.56 0.95 12.20
N VAL A 136 -8.53 -0.20 11.54
CA VAL A 136 -7.43 -0.56 10.63
C VAL A 136 -7.62 0.18 9.32
N CYS A 137 -6.65 1.02 8.96
CA CYS A 137 -6.70 1.85 7.75
C CYS A 137 -5.85 1.28 6.62
N SER A 138 -4.70 0.72 6.95
CA SER A 138 -3.78 0.11 6.00
C SER A 138 -3.09 -1.11 6.60
N LEU A 139 -2.61 -1.97 5.72
CA LEU A 139 -1.79 -3.13 6.03
C LEU A 139 -0.60 -3.18 5.09
N SER A 140 0.54 -3.59 5.61
CA SER A 140 1.73 -3.90 4.82
C SER A 140 2.40 -5.15 5.36
N LEU A 141 2.75 -6.08 4.47
CA LEU A 141 3.54 -7.25 4.81
C LEU A 141 5.00 -7.00 4.53
N SER A 142 5.89 -7.55 5.38
CA SER A 142 7.30 -7.66 5.04
C SER A 142 7.49 -8.53 3.80
N PRO A 143 8.56 -8.34 3.01
CA PRO A 143 8.78 -9.09 1.76
C PRO A 143 8.86 -10.60 1.92
N ASP A 144 9.29 -11.08 3.10
CA ASP A 144 9.31 -12.50 3.47
C ASP A 144 7.94 -13.02 3.93
N GLY A 145 6.96 -12.12 4.12
CA GLY A 145 5.62 -12.45 4.60
C GLY A 145 5.51 -12.81 6.07
N LEU A 146 6.59 -12.66 6.84
CA LEU A 146 6.62 -13.06 8.25
C LEU A 146 6.05 -11.97 9.17
N MET A 147 6.20 -10.70 8.81
CA MET A 147 5.72 -9.58 9.61
C MET A 147 4.58 -8.84 8.90
N LEU A 148 3.60 -8.41 9.70
CA LEU A 148 2.46 -7.61 9.27
C LEU A 148 2.41 -6.31 10.06
N ALA A 149 2.52 -5.16 9.38
CA ALA A 149 2.32 -3.85 9.95
C ALA A 149 0.90 -3.33 9.71
N ARG A 150 0.34 -2.61 10.70
CA ARG A 150 -0.95 -1.95 10.63
C ARG A 150 -0.81 -0.45 10.82
N GLY A 151 -1.38 0.33 9.90
CA GLY A 151 -1.71 1.74 10.10
C GLY A 151 -3.14 1.93 10.61
N SER A 152 -3.35 2.92 11.47
CA SER A 152 -4.66 3.14 12.12
C SER A 152 -4.97 4.62 12.32
N HIS A 153 -6.23 4.92 12.72
CA HIS A 153 -6.63 6.22 13.24
C HIS A 153 -6.15 6.40 14.69
N ASN A 154 -4.94 6.01 14.96
CA ASN A 154 -4.22 6.25 16.20
C ASN A 154 -2.75 6.53 15.86
N LYS A 155 -2.02 7.05 16.83
CA LYS A 155 -0.58 7.35 16.69
C LYS A 155 0.32 6.11 16.69
N ASP A 156 -0.20 4.95 17.06
CA ASP A 156 0.54 3.70 17.13
C ASP A 156 0.51 2.93 15.81
N ILE A 157 1.63 2.32 15.49
CA ILE A 157 1.75 1.31 14.47
C ILE A 157 2.06 0.01 15.18
N LYS A 158 1.32 -1.04 14.86
CA LYS A 158 1.55 -2.35 15.43
C LYS A 158 2.08 -3.30 14.40
N ILE A 159 2.99 -4.18 14.84
CA ILE A 159 3.58 -5.22 14.01
C ILE A 159 3.34 -6.57 14.67
N TRP A 160 2.86 -7.53 13.87
CA TRP A 160 2.61 -8.91 14.28
C TRP A 160 3.45 -9.89 13.48
N GLU A 161 3.77 -11.00 14.09
CA GLU A 161 4.21 -12.19 13.38
C GLU A 161 2.98 -12.87 12.75
N VAL A 162 3.01 -13.07 11.44
CA VAL A 162 1.87 -13.59 10.66
C VAL A 162 1.54 -15.03 11.05
N THR A 163 2.58 -15.87 11.26
CA THR A 163 2.44 -17.31 11.52
C THR A 163 1.82 -17.61 12.87
N THR A 164 2.26 -16.93 13.93
CA THR A 164 1.74 -17.12 15.30
C THR A 164 0.57 -16.19 15.61
N GLY A 165 0.55 -14.99 15.00
CA GLY A 165 -0.37 -13.90 15.34
C GLY A 165 0.04 -13.16 16.61
N THR A 166 1.28 -13.34 17.05
CA THR A 166 1.82 -12.63 18.20
C THR A 166 2.13 -11.18 17.83
N GLU A 167 1.71 -10.22 18.65
CA GLU A 167 2.14 -8.84 18.54
C GLU A 167 3.63 -8.76 18.92
N LEU A 168 4.47 -8.36 17.96
CA LEU A 168 5.90 -8.28 18.13
C LEU A 168 6.30 -6.94 18.74
N MET A 169 5.73 -5.86 18.24
CA MET A 169 6.06 -4.52 18.70
C MET A 169 4.95 -3.51 18.43
N THR A 170 4.95 -2.44 19.21
CA THR A 170 4.15 -1.24 18.98
C THR A 170 5.08 -0.06 18.81
N LEU A 171 5.12 0.54 17.62
CA LEU A 171 5.93 1.71 17.31
C LEU A 171 5.16 2.97 17.71
N LEU A 172 5.71 3.74 18.62
CA LEU A 172 5.18 5.01 19.09
C LEU A 172 6.14 6.13 18.67
N GLY A 173 5.65 7.15 18.01
CA GLY A 173 6.47 8.35 17.81
C GLY A 173 6.97 8.91 19.15
N LYS A 174 8.24 9.31 19.22
CA LYS A 174 8.89 9.81 20.47
C LYS A 174 8.30 11.11 21.00
N ASP A 175 7.53 11.82 20.21
CA ASP A 175 6.97 13.12 20.61
C ASP A 175 5.69 12.92 21.43
N GLN A 176 5.76 13.28 22.71
CA GLN A 176 4.61 13.21 23.64
C GLN A 176 3.40 14.06 23.19
N PHE A 177 3.62 14.98 22.26
CA PHE A 177 2.59 15.88 21.70
C PHE A 177 2.08 15.45 20.32
N ASP A 178 2.58 14.34 19.78
CA ASP A 178 2.20 13.86 18.44
C ASP A 178 0.90 13.02 18.54
N HIS A 179 -0.24 13.71 18.54
CA HIS A 179 -1.57 13.11 18.59
C HIS A 179 -2.12 12.74 17.19
N HIS A 180 -1.22 12.63 16.20
CA HIS A 180 -1.61 12.46 14.80
C HIS A 180 -1.81 10.99 14.43
N TRP A 181 -2.78 10.77 13.57
CA TRP A 181 -3.10 9.45 13.03
C TRP A 181 -2.02 8.99 12.06
N SER A 182 -1.76 7.70 12.03
CA SER A 182 -0.85 7.05 11.07
C SER A 182 -1.66 6.13 10.13
N PRO A 183 -2.45 6.71 9.20
CA PRO A 183 -3.41 5.94 8.40
C PRO A 183 -2.78 5.05 7.35
N CYS A 184 -1.54 5.28 6.95
CA CYS A 184 -0.87 4.46 5.94
C CYS A 184 0.52 4.02 6.40
N VAL A 185 0.87 2.78 6.01
CA VAL A 185 2.17 2.14 6.30
C VAL A 185 2.66 1.39 5.07
N ALA A 186 3.99 1.29 4.92
CA ALA A 186 4.63 0.49 3.88
C ALA A 186 5.97 -0.07 4.37
N PHE A 187 6.19 -1.38 4.23
CA PHE A 187 7.51 -1.98 4.35
C PHE A 187 8.36 -1.68 3.12
N SER A 188 9.65 -1.45 3.34
CA SER A 188 10.61 -1.40 2.24
C SER A 188 10.77 -2.78 1.58
N PRO A 189 11.14 -2.85 0.29
CA PRO A 189 11.28 -4.12 -0.43
C PRO A 189 12.36 -5.05 0.11
N ASP A 190 13.30 -4.55 0.89
CA ASP A 190 14.31 -5.35 1.59
C ASP A 190 13.88 -5.78 3.01
N GLY A 191 12.71 -5.28 3.48
CA GLY A 191 12.16 -5.57 4.79
C GLY A 191 12.85 -4.88 5.97
N THR A 192 13.86 -4.06 5.70
CA THR A 192 14.68 -3.43 6.76
C THR A 192 14.04 -2.18 7.34
N HIS A 193 13.11 -1.56 6.61
CA HIS A 193 12.47 -0.32 7.01
C HIS A 193 10.95 -0.41 6.94
N LEU A 194 10.29 0.33 7.81
CA LEU A 194 8.85 0.61 7.76
C LEU A 194 8.65 2.12 7.68
N ALA A 195 7.88 2.57 6.70
CA ALA A 195 7.45 3.95 6.60
C ALA A 195 6.00 4.11 7.01
N SER A 196 5.65 5.27 7.58
CA SER A 196 4.26 5.67 7.82
C SER A 196 4.03 7.13 7.47
N GLY A 197 2.80 7.44 7.05
CA GLY A 197 2.35 8.78 6.77
C GLY A 197 1.22 9.19 7.69
N SER A 198 1.20 10.47 8.09
CA SER A 198 0.21 10.99 9.04
C SER A 198 -0.85 11.89 8.37
N ASP A 199 -1.86 12.23 9.16
CA ASP A 199 -2.94 13.17 8.81
C ASP A 199 -2.50 14.64 8.72
N ILE A 200 -1.28 14.95 9.14
CA ILE A 200 -0.67 16.28 9.02
C ILE A 200 0.52 16.33 8.08
N GLY A 201 0.71 15.30 7.25
CA GLY A 201 1.79 15.25 6.27
C GLY A 201 3.15 14.82 6.80
N LYS A 202 3.26 14.40 8.06
CA LYS A 202 4.53 13.86 8.58
C LYS A 202 4.79 12.45 8.04
N ILE A 203 6.04 12.18 7.69
CA ILE A 203 6.54 10.85 7.35
C ILE A 203 7.47 10.41 8.48
N LYS A 204 7.23 9.20 9.01
CA LYS A 204 8.13 8.54 9.93
C LYS A 204 8.69 7.28 9.29
N VAL A 205 9.96 7.03 9.50
CA VAL A 205 10.63 5.82 9.03
C VAL A 205 11.34 5.17 10.21
N TRP A 206 11.08 3.90 10.39
CA TRP A 206 11.72 3.07 11.42
C TRP A 206 12.61 2.02 10.76
N GLU A 207 13.73 1.74 11.38
CA GLU A 207 14.51 0.55 11.11
C GLU A 207 13.86 -0.63 11.85
N VAL A 208 13.52 -1.67 11.12
CA VAL A 208 12.90 -2.89 11.67
C VAL A 208 14.01 -3.89 11.95
N LEU A 209 14.45 -3.96 13.19
CA LEU A 209 15.51 -4.87 13.62
C LEU A 209 14.92 -6.18 14.13
N PRO A 210 15.58 -7.33 13.85
CA PRO A 210 15.17 -8.64 14.40
C PRO A 210 15.12 -8.67 15.94
N SER A 211 15.87 -7.78 16.61
CA SER A 211 15.88 -7.64 18.08
C SER A 211 14.61 -7.01 18.65
N GLY A 212 13.71 -6.47 17.79
CA GLY A 212 12.54 -5.73 18.24
C GLY A 212 12.84 -4.33 18.78
N GLU A 213 14.06 -3.86 18.59
CA GLU A 213 14.44 -2.50 18.96
C GLU A 213 13.89 -1.48 17.95
N GLU A 214 13.38 -0.38 18.46
CA GLU A 214 12.80 0.70 17.69
C GLU A 214 13.87 1.78 17.43
N LYS A 215 14.13 2.08 16.16
CA LYS A 215 14.99 3.21 15.78
C LYS A 215 14.27 4.08 14.76
N VAL A 216 13.84 5.26 15.18
CA VAL A 216 13.28 6.27 14.29
C VAL A 216 14.42 6.90 13.50
N LEU A 217 14.44 6.71 12.17
CA LEU A 217 15.44 7.29 11.29
C LEU A 217 15.07 8.70 10.84
N HIS A 218 13.76 8.94 10.66
CA HIS A 218 13.25 10.23 10.22
C HIS A 218 11.90 10.54 10.89
N ASN A 219 11.79 11.77 11.38
CA ASN A 219 10.57 12.30 12.00
C ASN A 219 10.37 13.73 11.47
N GLY A 220 10.23 13.88 10.14
CA GLY A 220 10.17 15.16 9.46
C GLY A 220 8.75 15.58 9.09
N HIS A 221 8.60 16.87 8.90
CA HIS A 221 7.40 17.50 8.35
C HIS A 221 7.64 17.84 6.88
N TRP A 222 6.59 17.89 6.06
CA TRP A 222 6.65 18.32 4.66
C TRP A 222 7.13 19.77 4.46
N GLN A 223 7.08 20.54 5.52
CA GLN A 223 7.51 21.94 5.56
C GLN A 223 8.38 22.16 6.80
N ASP A 224 9.64 21.78 6.72
CA ASP A 224 10.68 22.56 7.38
C ASP A 224 11.00 23.73 6.45
N ASP A 225 10.07 24.66 6.29
CA ASP A 225 10.37 25.96 5.72
C ASP A 225 11.13 26.72 6.82
N PRO A 226 12.41 27.08 6.60
CA PRO A 226 13.19 27.82 7.58
C PRO A 226 12.61 29.21 7.90
N ASP A 227 11.60 29.65 7.15
CA ASP A 227 10.86 30.90 7.39
C ASP A 227 9.47 30.65 7.99
N GLU A 228 9.41 29.95 9.14
CA GLU A 228 8.17 29.73 9.90
C GLU A 228 7.44 31.04 10.34
N ASP A 229 8.01 32.19 10.01
CA ASP A 229 7.44 33.53 10.28
C ASP A 229 6.63 34.13 9.12
N SER A 230 6.51 33.42 7.97
CA SER A 230 5.69 33.90 6.87
C SER A 230 4.22 33.60 7.09
N THR A 231 3.48 34.61 7.51
CA THR A 231 2.02 34.67 7.72
C THR A 231 1.17 34.43 6.45
N GLU A 232 1.77 33.98 5.33
CA GLU A 232 1.08 33.83 4.03
C GLU A 232 0.71 32.39 3.63
N ALA A 233 1.11 31.36 4.38
CA ALA A 233 0.64 29.97 4.16
C ALA A 233 -0.70 29.72 4.86
N ARG A 234 -1.67 30.65 4.71
CA ARG A 234 -3.02 30.48 5.24
C ARG A 234 -3.88 29.69 4.26
N GLY A 235 -3.80 28.34 4.34
CA GLY A 235 -4.91 27.50 3.90
C GLY A 235 -6.16 27.81 4.70
N PHE A 236 -7.31 27.88 4.05
CA PHE A 236 -8.60 28.24 4.59
C PHE A 236 -8.89 27.55 5.93
N PHE A 237 -9.03 28.35 7.00
CA PHE A 237 -9.57 27.92 8.27
C PHE A 237 -11.09 27.91 8.18
N VAL A 238 -11.71 26.78 8.42
CA VAL A 238 -13.13 26.72 8.75
C VAL A 238 -13.20 26.78 10.27
N GLU A 239 -13.69 27.89 10.80
CA GLU A 239 -14.03 28.01 12.21
C GLU A 239 -15.28 27.20 12.47
N ASP A 240 -15.20 26.18 13.29
CA ASP A 240 -16.34 25.58 13.97
C ASP A 240 -16.04 25.62 15.48
N ASP A 241 -16.90 26.30 16.20
CA ASP A 241 -17.05 26.43 17.64
C ASP A 241 -15.82 26.15 18.54
N GLY A 242 -14.76 26.97 18.42
CA GLY A 242 -13.81 27.17 19.54
C GLY A 242 -12.52 26.38 19.51
N GLY A 243 -12.04 25.87 18.39
CA GLY A 243 -10.72 25.21 18.29
C GLY A 243 -9.99 25.57 16.99
N PHE A 244 -8.71 25.91 17.09
CA PHE A 244 -7.83 26.05 15.94
C PHE A 244 -7.82 24.74 15.14
N GLN A 245 -8.54 24.66 14.02
CA GLN A 245 -8.44 23.55 13.10
C GLN A 245 -7.17 23.73 12.25
N LYS A 246 -6.23 22.81 12.41
CA LYS A 246 -5.04 22.70 11.57
C LYS A 246 -5.46 22.44 10.12
N PRO A 247 -4.74 22.99 9.11
CA PRO A 247 -5.03 22.70 7.71
C PRO A 247 -4.92 21.20 7.47
N MET A 248 -6.06 20.55 7.20
CA MET A 248 -6.14 19.10 6.90
C MET A 248 -5.64 18.77 5.48
N ASP A 249 -5.03 19.72 4.78
CA ASP A 249 -4.70 19.58 3.36
C ASP A 249 -3.49 18.66 3.09
N TYR A 250 -2.69 18.36 4.11
CA TYR A 250 -1.45 17.58 3.96
C TYR A 250 -1.59 16.08 4.30
N TRP A 251 -2.78 15.57 4.56
CA TRP A 251 -3.00 14.19 4.93
C TRP A 251 -2.40 13.22 3.90
N ILE A 252 -1.44 12.41 4.30
CA ILE A 252 -0.89 11.32 3.49
C ILE A 252 -1.85 10.13 3.57
N GLY A 253 -2.56 9.89 2.46
CA GLY A 253 -3.59 8.83 2.39
C GLY A 253 -3.08 7.50 1.88
N THR A 254 -1.93 7.50 1.19
CA THR A 254 -1.33 6.31 0.60
C THR A 254 0.17 6.48 0.45
N MET A 255 0.91 5.38 0.50
CA MET A 255 2.35 5.35 0.23
C MET A 255 2.79 4.00 -0.31
N THR A 256 3.91 4.01 -1.02
CA THR A 256 4.56 2.81 -1.56
C THR A 256 6.03 3.08 -1.80
N PHE A 257 6.86 2.05 -1.73
CA PHE A 257 8.25 2.11 -2.17
C PHE A 257 8.37 1.75 -3.65
N THR A 258 9.42 2.27 -4.29
CA THR A 258 9.90 1.69 -5.55
C THR A 258 10.52 0.31 -5.27
N PRO A 259 10.49 -0.64 -6.25
CA PRO A 259 11.00 -2.00 -6.03
C PRO A 259 12.47 -2.09 -5.63
N ASP A 260 13.27 -1.07 -5.94
CA ASP A 260 14.69 -0.96 -5.53
C ASP A 260 14.88 -0.42 -4.10
N GLY A 261 13.78 -0.04 -3.42
CA GLY A 261 13.79 0.50 -2.06
C GLY A 261 14.36 1.90 -1.91
N LYS A 262 14.83 2.52 -3.00
CA LYS A 262 15.53 3.82 -2.92
C LYS A 262 14.60 5.02 -2.86
N THR A 263 13.35 4.85 -3.23
CA THR A 263 12.38 5.95 -3.25
C THR A 263 11.09 5.55 -2.56
N LEU A 264 10.64 6.39 -1.65
CA LEU A 264 9.30 6.36 -1.08
C LEU A 264 8.41 7.32 -1.86
N VAL A 265 7.23 6.86 -2.28
CA VAL A 265 6.24 7.66 -3.01
C VAL A 265 5.00 7.80 -2.15
N THR A 266 4.49 9.02 -2.00
CA THR A 266 3.29 9.30 -1.20
C THR A 266 2.24 10.02 -2.02
N GLY A 267 0.97 9.74 -1.74
CA GLY A 267 -0.18 10.43 -2.28
C GLY A 267 -0.97 11.12 -1.17
N SER A 268 -1.36 12.37 -1.41
CA SER A 268 -1.89 13.23 -0.38
C SER A 268 -3.24 13.86 -0.73
N ARG A 269 -3.89 14.40 0.29
CA ARG A 269 -5.12 15.19 0.20
C ARG A 269 -4.94 16.48 -0.58
N ASP A 270 -3.73 17.04 -0.60
CA ASP A 270 -3.38 18.23 -1.39
C ASP A 270 -3.37 17.98 -2.90
N CYS A 271 -3.80 16.80 -3.35
CA CYS A 271 -3.85 16.36 -4.75
C CYS A 271 -2.46 16.14 -5.39
N THR A 272 -1.41 16.11 -4.59
CA THR A 272 -0.05 15.88 -5.07
C THR A 272 0.45 14.47 -4.80
N ILE A 273 1.46 14.07 -5.56
CA ILE A 273 2.26 12.87 -5.33
C ILE A 273 3.68 13.34 -5.08
N LYS A 274 4.30 12.89 -4.01
CA LYS A 274 5.68 13.27 -3.69
C LYS A 274 6.59 12.06 -3.64
N PHE A 275 7.84 12.27 -4.04
CA PHE A 275 8.91 11.29 -4.06
C PHE A 275 9.98 11.69 -3.07
N PHE A 276 10.41 10.75 -2.26
CA PHE A 276 11.43 10.95 -1.24
C PHE A 276 12.56 9.96 -1.42
N GLU A 277 13.79 10.45 -1.43
CA GLU A 277 15.00 9.61 -1.44
C GLU A 277 15.21 8.98 -0.06
N MET A 278 15.43 7.67 -0.05
CA MET A 278 15.67 6.90 1.16
C MET A 278 17.17 6.72 1.43
N PRO A 279 17.62 6.56 2.69
CA PRO A 279 16.82 6.53 3.92
C PRO A 279 16.55 7.91 4.56
N HIS A 280 17.09 8.99 4.01
CA HIS A 280 17.05 10.32 4.62
C HIS A 280 15.71 11.05 4.47
N VAL A 281 14.77 10.48 3.69
CA VAL A 281 13.43 11.02 3.41
C VAL A 281 13.50 12.45 2.85
N THR A 282 14.45 12.68 1.95
CA THR A 282 14.60 13.97 1.28
C THR A 282 13.64 14.06 0.09
N GLU A 283 12.79 15.07 0.04
CA GLU A 283 11.90 15.28 -1.11
C GLU A 283 12.72 15.58 -2.36
N ILE A 284 12.56 14.75 -3.39
CA ILE A 284 13.26 14.89 -4.67
C ILE A 284 12.33 15.35 -5.80
N ARG A 285 11.02 15.18 -5.64
CA ARG A 285 10.04 15.56 -6.66
C ARG A 285 8.63 15.62 -6.15
N THR A 286 7.86 16.58 -6.66
CA THR A 286 6.39 16.68 -6.50
C THR A 286 5.72 16.62 -7.87
N LEU A 287 4.73 15.71 -8.04
CA LEU A 287 3.88 15.63 -9.21
C LEU A 287 2.54 16.29 -8.93
N LYS A 288 2.09 17.13 -9.86
CA LYS A 288 0.78 17.77 -9.86
C LYS A 288 -0.04 17.31 -11.07
N GLY A 289 -1.34 17.15 -10.90
CA GLY A 289 -2.21 16.77 -12.04
C GLY A 289 -3.51 16.09 -11.65
N HIS A 290 -3.67 15.55 -10.41
CA HIS A 290 -4.97 15.15 -9.89
C HIS A 290 -5.78 16.38 -9.49
N GLY A 291 -7.09 16.33 -9.76
CA GLY A 291 -8.05 17.35 -9.34
C GLY A 291 -8.75 17.03 -8.02
N GLY A 292 -8.30 16.01 -7.31
CA GLY A 292 -8.81 15.54 -6.01
C GLY A 292 -7.78 14.71 -5.27
N TRP A 293 -8.08 14.30 -4.06
CA TRP A 293 -7.15 13.54 -3.21
C TRP A 293 -6.57 12.34 -3.94
N VAL A 294 -5.26 12.11 -3.82
CA VAL A 294 -4.60 10.89 -4.28
C VAL A 294 -4.78 9.80 -3.22
N ARG A 295 -5.54 8.77 -3.59
CA ARG A 295 -5.98 7.72 -2.65
C ARG A 295 -5.31 6.39 -2.83
N ALA A 296 -4.76 6.13 -4.01
CA ALA A 296 -4.14 4.88 -4.34
C ALA A 296 -2.89 5.13 -5.18
N LEU A 297 -1.86 4.36 -4.91
CA LEU A 297 -0.60 4.33 -5.65
C LEU A 297 -0.22 2.88 -5.92
N ALA A 298 0.33 2.62 -7.09
CA ALA A 298 0.98 1.35 -7.41
C ALA A 298 2.19 1.61 -8.31
N VAL A 299 3.29 0.95 -8.05
CA VAL A 299 4.51 1.00 -8.86
C VAL A 299 4.63 -0.30 -9.65
N SER A 300 5.00 -0.21 -10.93
CA SER A 300 5.24 -1.39 -11.77
C SER A 300 6.40 -2.22 -11.21
N PRO A 301 6.43 -3.55 -11.44
CA PRO A 301 7.48 -4.42 -10.91
C PRO A 301 8.91 -4.06 -11.34
N ASP A 302 9.07 -3.36 -12.48
CA ASP A 302 10.36 -2.87 -12.96
C ASP A 302 10.75 -1.49 -12.40
N GLY A 303 9.86 -0.84 -11.62
CA GLY A 303 10.09 0.46 -11.02
C GLY A 303 10.02 1.65 -11.98
N LYS A 304 9.57 1.48 -13.23
CA LYS A 304 9.57 2.56 -14.23
C LYS A 304 8.27 3.35 -14.31
N VAL A 305 7.16 2.71 -13.96
CA VAL A 305 5.81 3.29 -14.04
C VAL A 305 5.19 3.41 -12.66
N LEU A 306 4.68 4.59 -12.37
CA LEU A 306 3.78 4.82 -11.25
C LEU A 306 2.36 4.99 -11.78
N VAL A 307 1.39 4.38 -11.10
CA VAL A 307 -0.04 4.62 -11.34
C VAL A 307 -0.67 5.18 -10.08
N SER A 308 -1.50 6.19 -10.26
CA SER A 308 -2.22 6.84 -9.16
C SER A 308 -3.70 6.92 -9.43
N GLY A 309 -4.51 6.78 -8.39
CA GLY A 309 -5.96 6.91 -8.42
C GLY A 309 -6.44 7.91 -7.38
N GLY A 310 -7.48 8.66 -7.68
CA GLY A 310 -7.92 9.73 -6.79
C GLY A 310 -9.42 9.98 -6.73
N ASP A 311 -9.78 10.97 -5.90
CA ASP A 311 -11.16 11.43 -5.72
C ASP A 311 -11.68 12.16 -6.98
N ASP A 312 -10.82 12.52 -7.93
CA ASP A 312 -11.18 13.01 -9.26
C ASP A 312 -11.67 11.93 -10.23
N GLN A 313 -11.83 10.68 -9.74
CA GLN A 313 -12.33 9.51 -10.48
C GLN A 313 -11.41 9.07 -11.64
N THR A 314 -10.18 9.60 -11.69
CA THR A 314 -9.21 9.29 -12.74
C THR A 314 -8.14 8.35 -12.23
N ILE A 315 -7.54 7.62 -13.18
CA ILE A 315 -6.31 6.87 -12.99
C ILE A 315 -5.26 7.51 -13.89
N LYS A 316 -4.10 7.87 -13.34
CA LYS A 316 -3.01 8.51 -14.08
C LYS A 316 -1.77 7.64 -14.07
N TRP A 317 -1.11 7.59 -15.22
CA TRP A 317 0.17 6.92 -15.42
C TRP A 317 1.29 7.95 -15.51
N TRP A 318 2.37 7.68 -14.80
CA TRP A 318 3.53 8.55 -14.69
C TRP A 318 4.80 7.78 -15.00
N ASP A 319 5.67 8.35 -15.76
CA ASP A 319 7.04 7.91 -15.94
C ASP A 319 7.84 8.34 -14.68
N ILE A 320 8.34 7.38 -13.91
CA ILE A 320 9.01 7.65 -12.63
C ILE A 320 10.30 8.45 -12.87
N ALA A 321 11.06 8.15 -13.94
CA ALA A 321 12.33 8.82 -14.21
C ALA A 321 12.13 10.30 -14.56
N THR A 322 11.11 10.63 -15.35
CA THR A 322 10.86 12.02 -15.80
C THR A 322 9.86 12.78 -14.96
N GLY A 323 9.01 12.07 -14.19
CA GLY A 323 7.88 12.65 -13.44
C GLY A 323 6.73 13.13 -14.33
N ARG A 324 6.73 12.80 -15.63
CA ARG A 324 5.68 13.23 -16.55
C ARG A 324 4.54 12.24 -16.59
N SER A 325 3.30 12.75 -16.53
CA SER A 325 2.12 11.93 -16.82
C SER A 325 2.04 11.68 -18.33
N PHE A 326 1.94 10.43 -18.72
CA PHE A 326 1.78 10.05 -20.12
C PHE A 326 0.37 9.54 -20.46
N ARG A 327 -0.47 9.26 -19.44
CA ARG A 327 -1.83 8.80 -19.66
C ARG A 327 -2.75 9.16 -18.50
N THR A 328 -4.02 9.43 -18.83
CA THR A 328 -5.11 9.58 -17.87
C THR A 328 -6.28 8.76 -18.36
N LEU A 329 -6.71 7.78 -17.56
CA LEU A 329 -7.90 6.99 -17.83
C LEU A 329 -9.09 7.56 -17.06
N LYS A 330 -10.21 7.65 -17.78
CA LYS A 330 -11.55 7.85 -17.24
C LYS A 330 -12.31 6.56 -17.47
N GLY A 331 -13.18 6.18 -16.57
CA GLY A 331 -13.96 4.94 -16.72
C GLY A 331 -14.63 4.50 -15.43
N HIS A 332 -14.10 4.92 -14.27
CA HIS A 332 -14.82 4.84 -13.02
C HIS A 332 -15.77 6.04 -12.85
N ALA A 333 -16.94 5.76 -12.30
CA ALA A 333 -17.96 6.77 -11.97
C ALA A 333 -17.90 7.22 -10.49
N GLY A 334 -16.87 6.82 -9.76
CA GLY A 334 -16.62 7.13 -8.36
C GLY A 334 -15.12 7.17 -8.06
N TYR A 335 -14.79 7.59 -6.86
CA TYR A 335 -13.41 7.71 -6.40
C TYR A 335 -12.62 6.42 -6.58
N VAL A 336 -11.39 6.50 -7.09
CA VAL A 336 -10.49 5.35 -7.22
C VAL A 336 -9.72 5.19 -5.92
N ARG A 337 -9.96 4.08 -5.22
CA ARG A 337 -9.49 3.86 -3.85
C ARG A 337 -8.42 2.79 -3.72
N GLY A 338 -8.30 1.90 -4.66
CA GLY A 338 -7.31 0.83 -4.67
C GLY A 338 -6.75 0.61 -6.06
N LEU A 339 -5.47 0.36 -6.14
CA LEU A 339 -4.73 0.03 -7.36
C LEU A 339 -3.75 -1.11 -7.05
N ALA A 340 -3.62 -2.05 -7.95
CA ALA A 340 -2.63 -3.10 -7.86
C ALA A 340 -2.19 -3.53 -9.27
N PHE A 341 -0.87 -3.63 -9.50
CA PHE A 341 -0.34 -4.31 -10.66
C PHE A 341 -0.42 -5.82 -10.49
N SER A 342 -0.63 -6.52 -11.59
CA SER A 342 -0.40 -7.97 -11.62
C SER A 342 1.09 -8.27 -11.39
N PRO A 343 1.44 -9.45 -10.86
CA PRO A 343 2.84 -9.81 -10.61
C PRO A 343 3.72 -9.75 -11.86
N ASP A 344 3.15 -10.00 -13.03
CA ASP A 344 3.82 -9.91 -14.32
C ASP A 344 3.86 -8.47 -14.89
N GLY A 345 3.28 -7.48 -14.21
CA GLY A 345 3.25 -6.06 -14.59
C GLY A 345 2.40 -5.72 -15.81
N ARG A 346 1.73 -6.69 -16.44
CA ARG A 346 0.98 -6.49 -17.69
C ARG A 346 -0.45 -6.02 -17.49
N ARG A 347 -1.00 -6.21 -16.29
CA ARG A 347 -2.36 -5.83 -15.95
C ARG A 347 -2.37 -4.93 -14.72
N LEU A 348 -3.36 -4.07 -14.66
CA LEU A 348 -3.65 -3.23 -13.50
C LEU A 348 -5.08 -3.48 -13.07
N ALA A 349 -5.30 -3.71 -11.79
CA ALA A 349 -6.63 -3.72 -11.19
C ALA A 349 -6.88 -2.40 -10.47
N SER A 350 -8.08 -1.85 -10.61
CA SER A 350 -8.53 -0.67 -9.90
C SER A 350 -9.85 -0.91 -9.17
N ALA A 351 -9.93 -0.47 -7.92
CA ALA A 351 -11.13 -0.54 -7.09
C ALA A 351 -11.72 0.86 -6.88
N SER A 352 -13.04 0.97 -6.97
CA SER A 352 -13.70 2.28 -6.91
C SER A 352 -14.93 2.31 -6.01
N TRP A 353 -15.23 3.52 -5.57
CA TRP A 353 -16.46 3.86 -4.86
C TRP A 353 -17.72 3.64 -5.72
N ASP A 354 -17.57 3.49 -7.04
CA ASP A 354 -18.65 3.10 -7.96
C ASP A 354 -19.10 1.64 -7.84
N ARG A 355 -18.60 0.90 -6.84
CA ARG A 355 -18.90 -0.51 -6.51
C ARG A 355 -18.30 -1.50 -7.49
N THR A 356 -17.39 -1.08 -8.37
CA THR A 356 -16.75 -1.94 -9.37
C THR A 356 -15.26 -2.08 -9.14
N ILE A 357 -14.72 -3.16 -9.66
CA ILE A 357 -13.30 -3.33 -9.90
C ILE A 357 -13.13 -3.39 -11.43
N LYS A 358 -12.14 -2.68 -11.95
CA LYS A 358 -11.80 -2.75 -13.38
C LYS A 358 -10.43 -3.34 -13.57
N LEU A 359 -10.28 -4.13 -14.60
CA LEU A 359 -9.04 -4.72 -15.05
C LEU A 359 -8.61 -4.03 -16.33
N TRP A 360 -7.39 -3.54 -16.35
CA TRP A 360 -6.77 -2.82 -17.46
C TRP A 360 -5.57 -3.61 -17.95
N GLU A 361 -5.32 -3.59 -19.23
CA GLU A 361 -4.16 -4.20 -19.87
C GLU A 361 -3.46 -3.15 -20.73
N GLY A 362 -2.11 -3.19 -20.72
CA GLY A 362 -1.27 -2.40 -21.62
C GLY A 362 -1.09 -3.09 -22.97
N GLY A 363 -0.35 -2.43 -23.87
CA GLY A 363 -0.03 -2.95 -25.20
C GLY A 363 -0.91 -2.37 -26.32
N GLU A 364 -0.57 -2.73 -27.55
CA GLU A 364 -1.29 -2.24 -28.72
C GLU A 364 -2.77 -2.68 -28.70
N GLU A 365 -3.66 -1.75 -29.06
CA GLU A 365 -5.03 -2.11 -29.41
C GLU A 365 -4.94 -3.08 -30.58
N SER A 366 -5.45 -4.31 -30.40
CA SER A 366 -5.59 -5.22 -31.53
C SER A 366 -6.42 -4.49 -32.61
N PRO A 367 -5.93 -4.36 -33.84
CA PRO A 367 -6.79 -3.84 -34.89
C PRO A 367 -8.03 -4.71 -34.98
N GLU A 368 -9.22 -4.11 -34.87
CA GLU A 368 -10.51 -4.73 -35.13
C GLU A 368 -10.61 -5.24 -36.59
#